data_ca4f7f4cba259acce788c95ce709d2b5
#
_entry.id   ca4f7f4cba259acce788c95ce709d2b5
#
_cell.length_a   1.000
_cell.length_b   1.000
_cell.length_c   1.000
_cell.angle_alpha   90.00
_cell.angle_beta   90.00
_cell.angle_gamma   90.00
#
_symmetry.space_group_name_H-M   'P 1'
#
loop_
_entity.id
_entity.type
_entity.pdbx_description
1 polymer ?
#
loop_
_entity_poly.entity_id
_entity_poly.type
_entity_poly.pdbx_seq_one_letter_code
_entity_poly.pdbx_strand_id
1 'polypeptide(L)'
;MIHNIAESIQGLALDTDLLRPLENNARRGDVDAIMASYSKFGQVKPIVAVKGDNDTLTVIAGNHQLEAAKRLGWQQIAVAVVDMSTSDALAFALADNRISELGVTDNDLLYDMLTDAIGYDEDFFEILGWDDFSVAAIENTLISDSLGTANDPNSGWTAPEIIINDIT
;
A
#
# COMPACT_ATOMS: atom_id res chain seq x y z
N MET A 1 4.30 -22.86 5.88
CA MET A 1 5.17 -22.00 6.70
C MET A 1 4.31 -21.36 7.76
N ILE A 2 4.80 -21.31 8.99
CA ILE A 2 4.01 -20.84 10.15
C ILE A 2 3.88 -19.32 10.15
N HIS A 3 4.78 -18.60 9.51
CA HIS A 3 4.82 -17.16 9.24
C HIS A 3 5.96 -16.84 8.28
N ASN A 4 5.93 -15.65 7.65
CA ASN A 4 7.00 -15.13 6.81
C ASN A 4 7.30 -13.67 7.23
N ILE A 5 8.14 -13.52 8.27
CA ILE A 5 8.54 -12.24 8.86
C ILE A 5 9.99 -11.96 8.49
N ALA A 6 10.28 -10.77 7.97
CA ALA A 6 11.64 -10.37 7.63
C ALA A 6 12.58 -10.47 8.84
N GLU A 7 13.81 -10.92 8.63
CA GLU A 7 14.80 -11.15 9.69
C GLU A 7 15.00 -9.90 10.57
N SER A 8 15.02 -8.73 9.96
CA SER A 8 15.24 -7.44 10.65
C SER A 8 14.18 -7.10 11.71
N ILE A 9 12.98 -7.67 11.61
CA ILE A 9 11.86 -7.44 12.53
C ILE A 9 11.39 -8.71 13.24
N GLN A 10 12.05 -9.84 13.02
CA GLN A 10 11.67 -11.12 13.60
C GLN A 10 11.71 -11.11 15.14
N GLY A 11 12.58 -10.31 15.74
CA GLY A 11 12.64 -10.11 17.19
C GLY A 11 11.39 -9.44 17.80
N LEU A 12 10.49 -8.91 16.97
CA LEU A 12 9.20 -8.31 17.35
C LEU A 12 8.02 -9.27 17.18
N ALA A 13 8.27 -10.54 16.82
CA ALA A 13 7.20 -11.50 16.55
C ALA A 13 6.43 -11.85 17.83
N LEU A 14 5.11 -11.72 17.76
CA LEU A 14 4.15 -12.08 18.81
C LEU A 14 3.08 -13.00 18.24
N ASP A 15 2.50 -13.83 19.11
CA ASP A 15 1.43 -14.73 18.71
C ASP A 15 0.16 -13.93 18.31
N THR A 16 -0.42 -14.28 17.16
CA THR A 16 -1.61 -13.59 16.63
C THR A 16 -2.82 -13.70 17.55
N ASP A 17 -2.85 -14.70 18.43
CA ASP A 17 -3.93 -14.91 19.41
C ASP A 17 -3.91 -13.88 20.56
N LEU A 18 -2.78 -13.25 20.83
CA LEU A 18 -2.66 -12.16 21.82
C LEU A 18 -3.22 -10.83 21.31
N LEU A 19 -3.46 -10.75 19.99
CA LEU A 19 -3.81 -9.50 19.32
C LEU A 19 -5.30 -9.40 19.06
N ARG A 20 -5.85 -8.23 19.38
CA ARG A 20 -7.23 -7.85 19.09
C ARG A 20 -7.23 -6.65 18.14
N PRO A 21 -8.07 -6.64 17.10
CA PRO A 21 -8.22 -5.46 16.26
C PRO A 21 -8.85 -4.31 17.06
N LEU A 22 -8.56 -3.07 16.65
CA LEU A 22 -9.24 -1.89 17.18
C LEU A 22 -10.73 -1.99 16.87
N GLU A 23 -11.56 -1.94 17.92
CA GLU A 23 -13.02 -1.91 17.76
C GLU A 23 -13.46 -0.66 16.98
N ASN A 24 -14.45 -0.81 16.12
CA ASN A 24 -15.00 0.28 15.31
C ASN A 24 -13.98 0.98 14.39
N ASN A 25 -12.96 0.26 13.91
CA ASN A 25 -12.05 0.80 12.90
C ASN A 25 -12.83 1.25 11.66
N ALA A 26 -12.77 2.55 11.36
CA ALA A 26 -13.52 3.17 10.25
C ALA A 26 -12.94 2.79 8.87
N ARG A 27 -11.63 2.49 8.80
CA ARG A 27 -10.96 2.13 7.54
C ARG A 27 -11.38 0.73 7.08
N ARG A 28 -11.61 0.59 5.79
CA ARG A 28 -11.78 -0.70 5.11
C ARG A 28 -10.60 -0.86 4.14
N GLY A 29 -9.73 -1.82 4.42
CA GLY A 29 -8.57 -2.15 3.56
C GLY A 29 -8.88 -3.40 2.75
N ASP A 30 -8.18 -3.56 1.64
CA ASP A 30 -8.19 -4.76 0.83
C ASP A 30 -7.30 -5.83 1.47
N VAL A 31 -7.95 -6.79 2.15
CA VAL A 31 -7.25 -7.86 2.86
C VAL A 31 -6.63 -8.86 1.87
N ASP A 32 -7.26 -9.09 0.73
CA ASP A 32 -6.77 -10.05 -0.27
C ASP A 32 -5.50 -9.51 -0.94
N ALA A 33 -5.43 -8.22 -1.25
CA ALA A 33 -4.21 -7.57 -1.72
C ALA A 33 -3.07 -7.65 -0.68
N ILE A 34 -3.38 -7.47 0.62
CA ILE A 34 -2.38 -7.63 1.68
C ILE A 34 -1.92 -9.09 1.78
N MET A 35 -2.81 -10.07 1.63
CA MET A 35 -2.45 -11.49 1.63
C MET A 35 -1.52 -11.83 0.47
N ALA A 36 -1.78 -11.31 -0.73
CA ALA A 36 -0.91 -11.46 -1.89
C ALA A 36 0.50 -10.87 -1.62
N SER A 37 0.55 -9.63 -1.11
CA SER A 37 1.79 -8.98 -0.70
C SER A 37 2.55 -9.76 0.37
N TYR A 38 1.86 -10.27 1.39
CA TYR A 38 2.48 -11.10 2.45
C TYR A 38 2.98 -12.45 1.94
N SER A 39 2.30 -13.03 0.96
CA SER A 39 2.73 -14.28 0.32
C SER A 39 4.01 -14.08 -0.49
N LYS A 40 4.16 -12.93 -1.14
CA LYS A 40 5.31 -12.58 -1.99
C LYS A 40 6.51 -12.10 -1.16
N PHE A 41 6.29 -11.08 -0.33
CA PHE A 41 7.35 -10.34 0.35
C PHE A 41 7.51 -10.71 1.83
N GLY A 42 6.52 -11.38 2.41
CA GLY A 42 6.42 -11.53 3.85
C GLY A 42 6.06 -10.19 4.54
N GLN A 43 6.15 -10.19 5.86
CA GLN A 43 6.00 -8.97 6.63
C GLN A 43 7.34 -8.23 6.73
N VAL A 44 7.42 -7.06 6.11
CA VAL A 44 8.64 -6.21 6.07
C VAL A 44 8.59 -5.03 7.02
N LYS A 45 7.43 -4.72 7.59
CA LYS A 45 7.26 -3.70 8.64
C LYS A 45 6.31 -4.21 9.73
N PRO A 46 6.57 -3.89 11.03
CA PRO A 46 5.69 -4.31 12.11
C PRO A 46 4.35 -3.56 12.07
N ILE A 47 3.30 -4.21 12.59
CA ILE A 47 2.07 -3.52 12.98
C ILE A 47 2.28 -2.85 14.33
N VAL A 48 1.38 -1.93 14.73
CA VAL A 48 1.49 -1.20 16.01
C VAL A 48 0.35 -1.59 16.92
N ALA A 49 0.68 -1.92 18.16
CA ALA A 49 -0.32 -2.26 19.19
C ALA A 49 -0.01 -1.56 20.51
N VAL A 50 -1.05 -1.35 21.30
CA VAL A 50 -0.98 -0.87 22.70
C VAL A 50 -1.41 -1.96 23.65
N LYS A 51 -0.95 -1.89 24.91
CA LYS A 51 -1.43 -2.78 25.96
C LYS A 51 -2.88 -2.44 26.27
N GLY A 52 -3.74 -3.45 26.18
CA GLY A 52 -5.11 -3.39 26.63
C GLY A 52 -5.26 -4.00 28.03
N ASP A 53 -6.49 -4.17 28.47
CA ASP A 53 -6.80 -4.85 29.73
C ASP A 53 -6.47 -6.36 29.62
N ASN A 54 -6.12 -6.99 30.75
CA ASN A 54 -5.87 -8.43 30.86
C ASN A 54 -4.78 -8.99 29.93
N ASP A 55 -3.64 -8.31 29.80
CA ASP A 55 -2.50 -8.70 28.96
C ASP A 55 -2.83 -8.86 27.47
N THR A 56 -3.99 -8.40 27.01
CA THR A 56 -4.29 -8.34 25.58
C THR A 56 -3.61 -7.13 24.94
N LEU A 57 -3.32 -7.24 23.64
CA LEU A 57 -2.76 -6.16 22.84
C LEU A 57 -3.79 -5.71 21.81
N THR A 58 -4.12 -4.40 21.81
CA THR A 58 -5.03 -3.81 20.83
C THR A 58 -4.22 -3.20 19.69
N VAL A 59 -4.46 -3.67 18.47
CA VAL A 59 -3.79 -3.17 17.25
C VAL A 59 -4.37 -1.83 16.87
N ILE A 60 -3.55 -0.77 16.86
CA ILE A 60 -3.95 0.59 16.53
C ILE A 60 -3.54 1.02 15.12
N ALA A 61 -2.53 0.34 14.52
CA ALA A 61 -2.19 0.47 13.10
C ALA A 61 -1.84 -0.91 12.55
N GLY A 62 -2.43 -1.27 11.41
CA GLY A 62 -2.21 -2.58 10.77
C GLY A 62 -3.32 -3.61 11.06
N ASN A 63 -4.55 -3.20 11.31
CA ASN A 63 -5.68 -4.12 11.58
C ASN A 63 -5.92 -5.10 10.42
N HIS A 64 -5.87 -4.64 9.16
CA HIS A 64 -6.04 -5.48 7.99
C HIS A 64 -4.83 -6.39 7.74
N GLN A 65 -3.62 -5.96 8.14
CA GLN A 65 -2.43 -6.81 8.14
C GLN A 65 -2.57 -7.96 9.14
N LEU A 66 -3.10 -7.71 10.34
CA LEU A 66 -3.40 -8.77 11.31
C LEU A 66 -4.44 -9.74 10.75
N GLU A 67 -5.49 -9.23 10.11
CA GLU A 67 -6.52 -10.07 9.49
C GLU A 67 -5.94 -10.92 8.36
N ALA A 68 -5.14 -10.34 7.47
CA ALA A 68 -4.46 -11.06 6.38
C ALA A 68 -3.54 -12.17 6.93
N ALA A 69 -2.73 -11.87 7.94
CA ALA A 69 -1.87 -12.86 8.59
C ALA A 69 -2.67 -14.03 9.18
N LYS A 70 -3.79 -13.75 9.87
CA LYS A 70 -4.69 -14.78 10.40
C LYS A 70 -5.33 -15.63 9.30
N ARG A 71 -5.79 -15.01 8.20
CA ARG A 71 -6.33 -15.74 7.04
C ARG A 71 -5.29 -16.62 6.34
N LEU A 72 -4.02 -16.18 6.31
CA LEU A 72 -2.89 -16.97 5.82
C LEU A 72 -2.47 -18.10 6.78
N GLY A 73 -3.08 -18.19 7.95
CA GLY A 73 -2.75 -19.20 8.96
C GLY A 73 -1.45 -18.92 9.70
N TRP A 74 -0.99 -17.66 9.72
CA TRP A 74 0.19 -17.28 10.47
C TRP A 74 -0.07 -17.35 11.97
N GLN A 75 0.83 -17.98 12.70
CA GLN A 75 0.76 -18.06 14.15
C GLN A 75 1.37 -16.82 14.82
N GLN A 76 2.32 -16.16 14.14
CA GLN A 76 3.01 -14.98 14.65
C GLN A 76 3.04 -13.85 13.61
N ILE A 77 3.12 -12.63 14.10
CA ILE A 77 3.26 -11.40 13.32
C ILE A 77 4.16 -10.43 14.10
N ALA A 78 5.01 -9.67 13.41
CA ALA A 78 5.86 -8.66 14.05
C ALA A 78 5.04 -7.45 14.49
N VAL A 79 5.19 -7.05 15.76
CA VAL A 79 4.39 -6.01 16.43
C VAL A 79 5.30 -5.06 17.19
N ALA A 80 5.20 -3.78 16.91
CA ALA A 80 5.74 -2.73 17.76
C ALA A 80 4.73 -2.42 18.88
N VAL A 81 5.02 -2.86 20.08
CA VAL A 81 4.17 -2.55 21.25
C VAL A 81 4.59 -1.21 21.82
N VAL A 82 3.66 -0.26 21.88
CA VAL A 82 3.88 1.09 22.39
C VAL A 82 3.06 1.32 23.66
N ASP A 83 3.56 2.22 24.51
CA ASP A 83 2.85 2.64 25.74
C ASP A 83 2.14 3.97 25.47
N MET A 84 0.81 3.93 25.39
CA MET A 84 -0.03 5.08 25.13
C MET A 84 -1.32 4.97 25.96
N SER A 85 -1.90 6.11 26.32
CA SER A 85 -3.25 6.15 26.86
C SER A 85 -4.28 5.71 25.79
N THR A 86 -5.44 5.24 26.22
CA THR A 86 -6.53 4.84 25.30
C THR A 86 -6.92 6.00 24.36
N SER A 87 -6.96 7.23 24.86
CA SER A 87 -7.28 8.42 24.05
C SER A 87 -6.18 8.72 23.01
N ASP A 88 -4.91 8.61 23.40
CA ASP A 88 -3.81 8.85 22.49
C ASP A 88 -3.72 7.75 21.42
N ALA A 89 -3.99 6.49 21.79
CA ALA A 89 -4.03 5.36 20.88
C ALA A 89 -5.12 5.54 19.80
N LEU A 90 -6.32 6.01 20.21
CA LEU A 90 -7.40 6.32 19.26
C LEU A 90 -7.03 7.51 18.37
N ALA A 91 -6.48 8.58 18.94
CA ALA A 91 -6.02 9.74 18.17
C ALA A 91 -4.94 9.37 17.17
N PHE A 92 -3.97 8.52 17.57
CA PHE A 92 -2.94 8.00 16.67
C PHE A 92 -3.54 7.19 15.51
N ALA A 93 -4.46 6.25 15.79
CA ALA A 93 -5.09 5.44 14.76
C ALA A 93 -5.85 6.29 13.73
N LEU A 94 -6.54 7.36 14.17
CA LEU A 94 -7.22 8.30 13.29
C LEU A 94 -6.21 9.13 12.47
N ALA A 95 -5.13 9.59 13.09
CA ALA A 95 -4.09 10.38 12.43
C ALA A 95 -3.34 9.54 11.37
N ASP A 96 -2.96 8.30 11.68
CA ASP A 96 -2.28 7.37 10.77
C ASP A 96 -3.12 7.12 9.50
N ASN A 97 -4.41 6.85 9.67
CA ASN A 97 -5.33 6.70 8.57
C ASN A 97 -5.41 8.00 7.73
N ARG A 98 -5.57 9.15 8.37
CA ARG A 98 -5.73 10.43 7.68
C ARG A 98 -4.48 10.88 6.95
N ILE A 99 -3.31 10.74 7.56
CA ILE A 99 -2.02 11.08 6.93
C ILE A 99 -1.80 10.25 5.66
N SER A 100 -2.15 8.97 5.70
CA SER A 100 -2.05 8.10 4.51
C SER A 100 -2.94 8.57 3.35
N GLU A 101 -4.07 9.24 3.62
CA GLU A 101 -4.99 9.78 2.60
C GLU A 101 -4.56 11.15 2.07
N LEU A 102 -3.76 11.91 2.83
CA LEU A 102 -3.32 13.27 2.44
C LEU A 102 -2.13 13.25 1.47
N GLY A 103 -1.52 12.09 1.26
CA GLY A 103 -0.45 11.92 0.29
C GLY A 103 -0.94 12.19 -1.13
N VAL A 104 -0.09 12.82 -1.94
CA VAL A 104 -0.31 12.99 -3.38
C VAL A 104 0.71 12.10 -4.11
N THR A 105 0.24 11.38 -5.09
CA THR A 105 1.10 10.55 -5.93
C THR A 105 1.58 11.35 -7.13
N ASP A 106 2.90 11.37 -7.35
CA ASP A 106 3.51 11.84 -8.58
C ASP A 106 3.37 10.74 -9.63
N ASN A 107 2.53 10.97 -10.63
CA ASN A 107 2.19 9.96 -11.63
C ASN A 107 3.35 9.64 -12.57
N ASP A 108 4.23 10.61 -12.88
CA ASP A 108 5.42 10.39 -13.72
C ASP A 108 6.37 9.42 -13.02
N LEU A 109 6.70 9.71 -11.77
CA LEU A 109 7.56 8.84 -10.96
C LEU A 109 6.92 7.49 -10.70
N LEU A 110 5.60 7.43 -10.48
CA LEU A 110 4.89 6.16 -10.30
C LEU A 110 4.98 5.30 -11.55
N TYR A 111 4.78 5.88 -12.74
CA TYR A 111 4.88 5.17 -14.02
C TYR A 111 6.29 4.60 -14.23
N ASP A 112 7.33 5.39 -13.98
CA ASP A 112 8.71 4.95 -14.08
C ASP A 112 8.99 3.79 -13.12
N MET A 113 8.56 3.90 -11.86
CA MET A 113 8.72 2.84 -10.85
C MET A 113 7.99 1.55 -11.24
N LEU A 114 6.77 1.66 -11.79
CA LEU A 114 6.00 0.51 -12.25
C LEU A 114 6.71 -0.17 -13.43
N THR A 115 7.18 0.60 -14.40
CA THR A 115 7.90 0.10 -15.57
C THR A 115 9.19 -0.64 -15.17
N ASP A 116 9.95 -0.07 -14.24
CA ASP A 116 11.13 -0.70 -13.68
C ASP A 116 10.79 -2.01 -12.95
N ALA A 117 9.74 -1.99 -12.14
CA ALA A 117 9.32 -3.16 -11.37
C ALA A 117 8.86 -4.32 -12.26
N ILE A 118 8.15 -4.04 -13.37
CA ILE A 118 7.75 -5.05 -14.36
C ILE A 118 8.96 -5.75 -14.97
N GLY A 119 10.01 -5.01 -15.27
CA GLY A 119 11.25 -5.57 -15.83
C GLY A 119 11.90 -6.61 -14.93
N TYR A 120 11.54 -6.65 -13.64
CA TYR A 120 12.04 -7.64 -12.68
C TYR A 120 11.08 -8.82 -12.46
N ASP A 121 9.75 -8.61 -12.59
CA ASP A 121 8.76 -9.65 -12.26
C ASP A 121 7.41 -9.34 -12.93
N GLU A 122 7.06 -10.14 -13.96
CA GLU A 122 5.81 -9.96 -14.73
C GLU A 122 4.55 -10.17 -13.87
N ASP A 123 4.63 -10.98 -12.80
CA ASP A 123 3.50 -11.23 -11.89
C ASP A 123 3.29 -10.08 -10.88
N PHE A 124 4.15 -9.06 -10.91
CA PHE A 124 4.16 -7.98 -9.94
C PHE A 124 2.86 -7.16 -9.92
N PHE A 125 2.27 -6.93 -11.07
CA PHE A 125 1.02 -6.18 -11.20
C PHE A 125 -0.17 -6.88 -10.55
N GLU A 126 -0.33 -8.17 -10.83
CA GLU A 126 -1.41 -8.97 -10.29
C GLU A 126 -1.36 -8.98 -8.75
N ILE A 127 -0.15 -9.06 -8.20
CA ILE A 127 0.09 -9.07 -6.75
C ILE A 127 -0.26 -7.73 -6.09
N LEU A 128 0.01 -6.61 -6.78
CA LEU A 128 -0.25 -5.27 -6.25
C LEU A 128 -1.68 -4.77 -6.51
N GLY A 129 -2.49 -5.53 -7.25
CA GLY A 129 -3.81 -5.09 -7.68
C GLY A 129 -3.75 -3.97 -8.73
N TRP A 130 -2.60 -3.81 -9.40
CA TRP A 130 -2.45 -2.96 -10.57
C TRP A 130 -2.78 -3.81 -11.80
N ASP A 131 -3.93 -3.58 -12.40
CA ASP A 131 -4.30 -4.20 -13.66
C ASP A 131 -3.86 -3.35 -14.86
N ASP A 132 -3.88 -3.92 -16.05
CA ASP A 132 -3.52 -3.23 -17.29
C ASP A 132 -4.33 -1.94 -17.46
N PHE A 133 -5.58 -1.90 -16.97
CA PHE A 133 -6.43 -0.73 -17.04
C PHE A 133 -5.93 0.41 -16.13
N SER A 134 -5.47 0.08 -14.94
CA SER A 134 -4.91 1.07 -13.99
C SER A 134 -3.62 1.68 -14.52
N VAL A 135 -2.75 0.87 -15.12
CA VAL A 135 -1.50 1.34 -15.76
C VAL A 135 -1.80 2.21 -16.98
N ALA A 136 -2.71 1.76 -17.85
CA ALA A 136 -3.15 2.54 -19.01
C ALA A 136 -3.83 3.86 -18.61
N ALA A 137 -4.52 3.90 -17.47
CA ALA A 137 -5.12 5.14 -16.96
C ALA A 137 -4.06 6.16 -16.54
N ILE A 138 -2.95 5.71 -15.92
CA ILE A 138 -1.80 6.57 -15.57
C ILE A 138 -1.16 7.09 -16.86
N GLU A 139 -0.86 6.21 -17.81
CA GLU A 139 -0.27 6.56 -19.10
C GLU A 139 -1.13 7.59 -19.85
N ASN A 140 -2.44 7.39 -19.93
CA ASN A 140 -3.37 8.34 -20.54
C ASN A 140 -3.40 9.70 -19.82
N THR A 141 -3.25 9.71 -18.49
CA THR A 141 -3.17 10.95 -17.72
C THR A 141 -1.91 11.71 -18.08
N LEU A 142 -0.75 11.05 -18.14
CA LEU A 142 0.52 11.66 -18.54
C LEU A 142 0.49 12.22 -19.95
N ILE A 143 -0.12 11.48 -20.90
CA ILE A 143 -0.32 11.96 -22.28
C ILE A 143 -1.21 13.20 -22.30
N SER A 144 -2.32 13.22 -21.55
CA SER A 144 -3.23 14.37 -21.52
C SER A 144 -2.58 15.61 -20.90
N ASP A 145 -1.78 15.43 -19.86
CA ASP A 145 -1.05 16.53 -19.21
C ASP A 145 0.02 17.11 -20.14
N SER A 146 0.73 16.24 -20.86
CA SER A 146 1.70 16.67 -21.88
C SER A 146 1.03 17.44 -23.04
N LEU A 147 -0.17 17.02 -23.48
CA LEU A 147 -0.94 17.71 -24.51
C LEU A 147 -1.57 19.00 -24.00
N GLY A 148 -1.96 19.06 -22.70
CA GLY A 148 -2.46 20.26 -22.04
C GLY A 148 -1.41 21.38 -21.99
N THR A 149 -0.16 21.04 -21.70
CA THR A 149 0.98 21.99 -21.74
C THR A 149 1.35 22.43 -23.16
N ALA A 150 1.04 21.59 -24.16
CA ALA A 150 1.26 21.91 -25.58
C ALA A 150 0.33 23.03 -26.10
N ASN A 151 -0.81 23.26 -25.46
CA ASN A 151 -1.76 24.33 -25.81
C ASN A 151 -1.55 25.62 -25.01
N ASP A 152 -0.53 25.71 -24.15
CA ASP A 152 -0.15 26.96 -23.52
C ASP A 152 0.48 27.91 -24.56
N PRO A 153 -0.14 29.07 -24.88
CA PRO A 153 0.38 30.00 -25.88
C PRO A 153 1.76 30.58 -25.53
N ASN A 154 2.23 30.37 -24.28
CA ASN A 154 3.55 30.76 -23.82
C ASN A 154 4.58 29.62 -23.81
N SER A 155 4.20 28.38 -24.14
CA SER A 155 5.09 27.23 -24.06
C SER A 155 6.16 27.17 -25.16
N GLY A 156 5.97 27.93 -26.25
CA GLY A 156 6.84 27.88 -27.45
C GLY A 156 6.84 26.54 -28.19
N TRP A 157 5.97 25.60 -27.76
CA TRP A 157 5.85 24.28 -28.38
C TRP A 157 4.87 24.31 -29.55
N THR A 158 5.27 23.77 -30.70
CA THR A 158 4.39 23.54 -31.86
C THR A 158 4.25 22.05 -32.09
N ALA A 159 2.99 21.58 -32.19
CA ALA A 159 2.72 20.18 -32.48
C ALA A 159 3.37 19.76 -33.81
N PRO A 160 4.02 18.59 -33.89
CA PRO A 160 4.51 18.06 -35.15
C PRO A 160 3.36 17.80 -36.11
N GLU A 161 3.52 18.15 -37.39
CA GLU A 161 2.56 17.80 -38.44
C GLU A 161 2.45 16.28 -38.56
N ILE A 162 1.26 15.74 -38.29
CA ILE A 162 0.97 14.33 -38.54
C ILE A 162 0.72 14.19 -40.03
N ILE A 163 1.69 13.66 -40.76
CA ILE A 163 1.53 13.26 -42.18
C ILE A 163 0.76 11.93 -42.15
N ILE A 164 -0.54 11.97 -42.39
CA ILE A 164 -1.32 10.76 -42.66
C ILE A 164 -1.00 10.32 -44.08
N ASN A 165 -0.16 9.31 -44.22
CA ASN A 165 0.00 8.65 -45.51
C ASN A 165 -1.24 7.81 -45.76
N ASP A 166 -2.08 8.24 -46.69
CA ASP A 166 -3.18 7.45 -47.26
C ASP A 166 -2.60 6.17 -47.85
N ILE A 167 -2.89 5.04 -47.17
CA ILE A 167 -2.65 3.72 -47.75
C ILE A 167 -3.86 3.39 -48.61
N THR A 168 -3.73 3.56 -49.93
CA THR A 168 -4.59 2.98 -50.97
C THR A 168 -4.29 1.50 -51.16
#